data_fbf4fbf4097426a1d10e08a71aea0b26
#
_entry.id   fbf4fbf4097426a1d10e08a71aea0b26
#
_cell.length_a   1.000
_cell.length_b   1.000
_cell.length_c   1.000
_cell.angle_alpha   90.00
_cell.angle_beta   90.00
_cell.angle_gamma   90.00
#
_symmetry.space_group_name_H-M   'P 1'
#
loop_
_entity.id
_entity.type
_entity.pdbx_description
1 polymer ?
#
loop_
_entity_poly.entity_id
_entity_poly.type
_entity_poly.pdbx_seq_one_letter_code
_entity_poly.pdbx_strand_id
1 'polypeptide(L)'
;MEEIIIKNDHFKITQNEFDDKMYTIFFSSYNEPLIKSIIKPKILLGATTTEKYNTISFKATKVQTFKEYQIDLERENGKKNLQYNFILKMIYNLATQLNFLITNYSKTFLGYSPENLIVVDKNKYIYLSSEYLLNISNDQLLITFPFSQNDFFMSPELLNVRELPSFIDYKVTYFSFGCLLLYGFLGDDDFMKNDDEKTSEEKLKIQMETIFIKNTKLYWLLKRCLVEQPKNR
;
A
#
# COMPACT_ATOMS: atom_id res chain seq x y z
N MET A 1 -21.69 19.30 10.47
CA MET A 1 -21.12 18.14 11.21
C MET A 1 -20.34 17.28 10.23
N GLU A 2 -19.55 16.33 10.71
CA GLU A 2 -18.77 15.40 9.86
C GLU A 2 -19.12 13.98 10.28
N GLU A 3 -19.44 13.14 9.31
CA GLU A 3 -19.69 11.71 9.53
C GLU A 3 -18.37 10.94 9.38
N ILE A 4 -18.06 10.03 10.30
CA ILE A 4 -16.88 9.19 10.22
C ILE A 4 -17.19 8.01 9.30
N ILE A 5 -16.48 7.92 8.16
CA ILE A 5 -16.64 6.85 7.18
C ILE A 5 -15.63 5.71 7.43
N ILE A 6 -14.37 6.06 7.73
CA ILE A 6 -13.31 5.11 8.00
C ILE A 6 -12.55 5.57 9.25
N LYS A 7 -12.20 4.64 10.13
CA LYS A 7 -11.36 4.91 11.30
C LYS A 7 -10.49 3.71 11.63
N ASN A 8 -9.20 3.97 11.82
CA ASN A 8 -8.26 3.05 12.44
C ASN A 8 -7.36 3.81 13.43
N ASP A 9 -6.33 3.17 13.96
CA ASP A 9 -5.44 3.77 14.98
C ASP A 9 -4.57 4.91 14.42
N HIS A 10 -4.37 5.00 13.10
CA HIS A 10 -3.43 5.91 12.45
C HIS A 10 -4.10 7.10 11.76
N PHE A 11 -5.31 6.91 11.26
CA PHE A 11 -6.07 7.94 10.57
C PHE A 11 -7.58 7.74 10.71
N LYS A 12 -8.32 8.81 10.47
CA LYS A 12 -9.77 8.75 10.24
C LYS A 12 -10.12 9.50 8.96
N ILE A 13 -11.15 9.04 8.26
CA ILE A 13 -11.72 9.73 7.11
C ILE A 13 -13.15 10.11 7.45
N THR A 14 -13.47 11.38 7.23
CA THR A 14 -14.81 11.93 7.44
C THR A 14 -15.38 12.42 6.12
N GLN A 15 -16.71 12.42 6.04
CA GLN A 15 -17.50 13.05 4.97
C GLN A 15 -18.26 14.24 5.57
N ASN A 16 -18.34 15.33 4.83
CA ASN A 16 -19.07 16.50 5.27
C ASN A 16 -20.58 16.29 5.08
N GLU A 17 -21.38 16.53 6.10
CA GLU A 17 -22.84 16.36 6.06
C GLU A 17 -23.57 17.34 5.11
N PHE A 18 -22.95 18.51 4.84
CA PHE A 18 -23.53 19.54 3.96
C PHE A 18 -23.02 19.46 2.50
N ASP A 19 -21.88 18.78 2.25
CA ASP A 19 -21.34 18.50 0.92
C ASP A 19 -20.89 17.04 0.90
N ASP A 20 -21.75 16.16 0.44
CA ASP A 20 -21.57 14.71 0.36
C ASP A 20 -20.38 14.29 -0.51
N LYS A 21 -19.79 15.23 -1.25
CA LYS A 21 -18.59 15.02 -2.06
C LYS A 21 -17.31 15.50 -1.38
N MET A 22 -17.39 16.16 -0.23
CA MET A 22 -16.23 16.65 0.48
C MET A 22 -15.78 15.66 1.56
N TYR A 23 -14.57 15.15 1.43
CA TYR A 23 -13.93 14.24 2.37
C TYR A 23 -12.69 14.86 2.99
N THR A 24 -12.43 14.49 4.25
CA THR A 24 -11.22 14.90 4.97
C THR A 24 -10.57 13.68 5.62
N ILE A 25 -9.29 13.46 5.34
CA ILE A 25 -8.44 12.51 6.04
C ILE A 25 -7.75 13.24 7.17
N PHE A 26 -7.84 12.71 8.38
CA PHE A 26 -7.14 13.21 9.57
C PHE A 26 -6.09 12.19 9.99
N PHE A 27 -4.87 12.64 10.17
CA PHE A 27 -3.79 11.86 10.76
C PHE A 27 -3.67 12.18 12.25
N SER A 28 -3.34 11.20 13.07
CA SER A 28 -3.15 11.36 14.52
C SER A 28 -1.95 12.25 14.87
N SER A 29 -0.98 12.39 13.97
CA SER A 29 0.23 13.19 14.15
C SER A 29 0.61 13.94 12.87
N TYR A 30 1.55 14.89 13.01
CA TYR A 30 2.20 15.57 11.89
C TYR A 30 2.85 14.57 10.94
N ASN A 31 2.51 14.66 9.65
CA ASN A 31 3.05 13.76 8.63
C ASN A 31 3.21 14.43 7.26
N GLU A 32 4.01 15.49 7.22
CA GLU A 32 4.27 16.24 5.99
C GLU A 32 4.72 15.37 4.81
N PRO A 33 5.69 14.42 4.96
CA PRO A 33 6.13 13.61 3.84
C PRO A 33 4.99 12.80 3.21
N LEU A 34 4.19 12.13 4.02
CA LEU A 34 3.07 11.32 3.53
C LEU A 34 2.01 12.19 2.84
N ILE A 35 1.62 13.30 3.46
CA ILE A 35 0.63 14.22 2.89
C ILE A 35 1.10 14.81 1.57
N LYS A 36 2.34 15.30 1.52
CA LYS A 36 2.91 15.85 0.29
C LYS A 36 3.08 14.80 -0.81
N SER A 37 3.31 13.54 -0.46
CA SER A 37 3.38 12.43 -1.43
C SER A 37 2.06 12.15 -2.16
N ILE A 38 0.94 12.59 -1.60
CA ILE A 38 -0.39 12.46 -2.19
C ILE A 38 -0.79 13.73 -2.97
N ILE A 39 -0.53 14.90 -2.38
CA ILE A 39 -1.00 16.19 -2.92
C ILE A 39 -0.10 16.67 -4.08
N LYS A 40 1.23 16.66 -3.90
CA LYS A 40 2.17 17.23 -4.88
C LYS A 40 2.17 16.49 -6.22
N PRO A 41 2.14 15.13 -6.26
CA PRO A 41 1.98 14.39 -7.51
C PRO A 41 0.55 14.44 -8.08
N LYS A 42 -0.39 15.11 -7.40
CA LYS A 42 -1.81 15.24 -7.81
C LYS A 42 -2.53 13.88 -7.92
N ILE A 43 -2.22 12.94 -7.04
CA ILE A 43 -2.94 11.66 -6.97
C ILE A 43 -4.42 11.93 -6.68
N LEU A 44 -4.70 12.82 -5.72
CA LEU A 44 -6.02 13.40 -5.48
C LEU A 44 -6.06 14.82 -6.06
N LEU A 45 -6.85 15.02 -7.10
CA LEU A 45 -6.98 16.31 -7.76
C LEU A 45 -7.70 17.32 -6.84
N GLY A 46 -7.14 18.53 -6.75
CA GLY A 46 -7.71 19.60 -5.92
C GLY A 46 -7.62 19.35 -4.41
N ALA A 47 -6.83 18.36 -3.99
CA ALA A 47 -6.61 18.12 -2.57
C ALA A 47 -5.80 19.24 -1.93
N THR A 48 -6.21 19.63 -0.72
CA THR A 48 -5.58 20.66 0.10
C THR A 48 -5.19 20.10 1.46
N THR A 49 -4.30 20.79 2.17
CA THR A 49 -3.88 20.44 3.53
C THR A 49 -3.82 21.68 4.39
N THR A 50 -3.90 21.51 5.71
CA THR A 50 -3.65 22.57 6.69
C THR A 50 -2.14 22.81 6.86
N GLU A 51 -1.77 23.96 7.42
CA GLU A 51 -0.37 24.30 7.76
C GLU A 51 0.27 23.30 8.73
N LYS A 52 -0.55 22.62 9.54
CA LYS A 52 -0.08 21.59 10.49
C LYS A 52 0.25 20.24 9.83
N TYR A 53 -0.01 20.09 8.54
CA TYR A 53 0.20 18.81 7.80
C TYR A 53 -0.32 17.59 8.55
N ASN A 54 -1.55 17.66 9.03
CA ASN A 54 -2.24 16.55 9.69
C ASN A 54 -3.59 16.23 9.04
N THR A 55 -3.95 16.95 7.97
CA THR A 55 -5.21 16.73 7.24
C THR A 55 -5.01 16.78 5.73
N ILE A 56 -5.85 16.05 5.00
CA ILE A 56 -6.02 16.19 3.54
C ILE A 56 -7.52 16.32 3.27
N SER A 57 -7.95 17.45 2.71
CA SER A 57 -9.33 17.64 2.25
C SER A 57 -9.40 17.58 0.73
N PHE A 58 -10.37 16.84 0.19
CA PHE A 58 -10.54 16.61 -1.24
C PHE A 58 -11.99 16.28 -1.60
N LYS A 59 -12.31 16.40 -2.90
CA LYS A 59 -13.63 16.02 -3.42
C LYS A 59 -13.59 14.64 -4.06
N ALA A 60 -14.61 13.82 -3.74
CA ALA A 60 -14.80 12.49 -4.32
C ALA A 60 -16.29 12.11 -4.32
N THR A 61 -16.66 11.14 -5.13
CA THR A 61 -18.00 10.56 -5.11
C THR A 61 -18.10 9.44 -4.07
N LYS A 62 -17.04 8.65 -3.93
CA LYS A 62 -16.97 7.54 -2.96
C LYS A 62 -15.54 7.34 -2.47
N VAL A 63 -15.41 7.16 -1.15
CA VAL A 63 -14.16 6.79 -0.48
C VAL A 63 -14.40 5.53 0.34
N GLN A 64 -13.53 4.54 0.20
CA GLN A 64 -13.67 3.26 0.91
C GLN A 64 -12.29 2.61 1.13
N THR A 65 -12.20 1.68 2.07
CA THR A 65 -11.02 0.83 2.23
C THR A 65 -10.89 -0.10 1.03
N PHE A 66 -9.69 -0.60 0.77
CA PHE A 66 -9.48 -1.58 -0.31
C PHE A 66 -10.29 -2.85 -0.10
N LYS A 67 -10.45 -3.28 1.14
CA LYS A 67 -11.25 -4.45 1.53
C LYS A 67 -12.75 -4.26 1.21
N GLU A 68 -13.31 -3.10 1.55
CA GLU A 68 -14.69 -2.77 1.17
C GLU A 68 -14.86 -2.73 -0.36
N TYR A 69 -13.86 -2.19 -1.07
CA TYR A 69 -13.86 -2.19 -2.52
C TYR A 69 -13.86 -3.60 -3.12
N GLN A 70 -13.09 -4.54 -2.54
CA GLN A 70 -13.10 -5.95 -2.95
C GLN A 70 -14.48 -6.61 -2.70
N ILE A 71 -15.14 -6.29 -1.59
CA ILE A 71 -16.49 -6.77 -1.29
C ILE A 71 -17.49 -6.23 -2.34
N ASP A 72 -17.38 -4.95 -2.71
CA ASP A 72 -18.22 -4.38 -3.76
C ASP A 72 -17.97 -5.07 -5.12
N LEU A 73 -16.70 -5.34 -5.47
CA LEU A 73 -16.36 -6.08 -6.69
C LEU A 73 -16.94 -7.50 -6.68
N GLU A 74 -16.91 -8.18 -5.55
CA GLU A 74 -17.50 -9.51 -5.40
C GLU A 74 -19.02 -9.48 -5.62
N ARG A 75 -19.70 -8.48 -5.09
CA ARG A 75 -21.15 -8.28 -5.30
C ARG A 75 -21.49 -7.92 -6.74
N GLU A 76 -20.68 -7.07 -7.39
CA GLU A 76 -20.91 -6.61 -8.76
C GLU A 76 -20.53 -7.68 -9.80
N ASN A 77 -19.46 -8.43 -9.60
CA ASN A 77 -18.82 -9.28 -10.62
C ASN A 77 -18.61 -10.74 -10.18
N GLY A 78 -18.99 -11.10 -8.96
CA GLY A 78 -18.78 -12.44 -8.39
C GLY A 78 -17.32 -12.76 -8.04
N LYS A 79 -16.42 -11.77 -8.04
CA LYS A 79 -14.99 -11.96 -7.76
C LYS A 79 -14.41 -10.75 -7.04
N LYS A 80 -13.51 -11.00 -6.07
CA LYS A 80 -12.78 -9.98 -5.29
C LYS A 80 -11.58 -9.40 -6.02
N ASN A 81 -11.10 -10.07 -7.05
CA ASN A 81 -9.88 -9.67 -7.75
C ASN A 81 -10.08 -8.45 -8.66
N LEU A 82 -9.06 -7.61 -8.72
CA LEU A 82 -9.04 -6.45 -9.60
C LEU A 82 -8.85 -6.86 -11.06
N GLN A 83 -9.56 -6.18 -11.95
CA GLN A 83 -9.27 -6.26 -13.38
C GLN A 83 -7.93 -5.59 -13.70
N TYR A 84 -7.30 -5.99 -14.79
CA TYR A 84 -5.98 -5.51 -15.24
C TYR A 84 -5.84 -3.98 -15.23
N ASN A 85 -6.82 -3.26 -15.76
CA ASN A 85 -6.78 -1.80 -15.82
C ASN A 85 -6.80 -1.12 -14.44
N PHE A 86 -7.48 -1.71 -13.44
CA PHE A 86 -7.48 -1.19 -12.08
C PHE A 86 -6.14 -1.42 -11.40
N ILE A 87 -5.51 -2.57 -11.64
CA ILE A 87 -4.14 -2.83 -11.16
C ILE A 87 -3.13 -1.84 -11.75
N LEU A 88 -3.23 -1.50 -13.03
CA LEU A 88 -2.36 -0.47 -13.63
C LEU A 88 -2.54 0.89 -12.97
N LYS A 89 -3.78 1.29 -12.63
CA LYS A 89 -4.04 2.53 -11.89
C LYS A 89 -3.47 2.47 -10.48
N MET A 90 -3.62 1.34 -9.81
CA MET A 90 -3.06 1.09 -8.47
C MET A 90 -1.53 1.22 -8.50
N ILE A 91 -0.86 0.57 -9.46
CA ILE A 91 0.59 0.69 -9.67
C ILE A 91 0.98 2.15 -9.87
N TYR A 92 0.32 2.85 -10.80
CA TYR A 92 0.65 4.23 -11.11
C TYR A 92 0.56 5.13 -9.87
N ASN A 93 -0.53 5.06 -9.10
CA ASN A 93 -0.72 5.91 -7.94
C ASN A 93 0.29 5.58 -6.82
N LEU A 94 0.43 4.30 -6.48
CA LEU A 94 1.31 3.89 -5.39
C LEU A 94 2.79 4.05 -5.73
N ALA A 95 3.21 3.73 -6.96
CA ALA A 95 4.57 3.97 -7.40
C ALA A 95 4.91 5.47 -7.46
N THR A 96 3.95 6.31 -7.86
CA THR A 96 4.10 7.77 -7.85
C THR A 96 4.27 8.29 -6.42
N GLN A 97 3.44 7.80 -5.48
CA GLN A 97 3.54 8.13 -4.06
C GLN A 97 4.89 7.71 -3.47
N LEU A 98 5.29 6.46 -3.71
CA LEU A 98 6.56 5.91 -3.23
C LEU A 98 7.76 6.65 -3.79
N ASN A 99 7.79 6.88 -5.10
CA ASN A 99 8.87 7.61 -5.77
C ASN A 99 9.01 9.04 -5.21
N PHE A 100 7.90 9.73 -4.95
CA PHE A 100 7.92 11.06 -4.34
C PHE A 100 8.54 11.02 -2.93
N LEU A 101 8.21 10.03 -2.10
CA LEU A 101 8.79 9.85 -0.77
C LEU A 101 10.29 9.60 -0.83
N ILE A 102 10.73 8.70 -1.70
CA ILE A 102 12.15 8.36 -1.85
C ILE A 102 12.94 9.57 -2.34
N THR A 103 12.48 10.23 -3.41
CA THR A 103 13.26 11.30 -4.06
C THR A 103 13.28 12.62 -3.30
N ASN A 104 12.21 12.97 -2.57
CA ASN A 104 12.11 14.27 -1.91
C ASN A 104 12.35 14.22 -0.39
N TYR A 105 12.22 13.05 0.22
CA TYR A 105 12.31 12.92 1.67
C TYR A 105 13.29 11.83 2.13
N SER A 106 13.88 11.06 1.21
CA SER A 106 14.67 9.87 1.54
C SER A 106 13.92 8.95 2.51
N LYS A 107 12.63 8.71 2.22
CA LYS A 107 11.74 7.86 3.03
C LYS A 107 11.08 6.79 2.19
N THR A 108 10.79 5.66 2.83
CA THR A 108 10.01 4.58 2.22
C THR A 108 9.13 3.89 3.27
N PHE A 109 8.11 3.19 2.80
CA PHE A 109 7.34 2.30 3.66
C PHE A 109 8.14 1.01 3.93
N LEU A 110 8.13 0.52 5.16
CA LEU A 110 8.70 -0.78 5.51
C LEU A 110 7.97 -1.92 4.79
N GLY A 111 6.64 -1.78 4.66
CA GLY A 111 5.79 -2.71 3.95
C GLY A 111 4.42 -2.13 3.62
N TYR A 112 3.65 -2.88 2.85
CA TYR A 112 2.28 -2.55 2.44
C TYR A 112 1.28 -3.54 3.05
N SER A 113 0.17 -2.99 3.58
CA SER A 113 -1.00 -3.74 4.05
C SER A 113 -2.25 -3.30 3.30
N PRO A 114 -3.14 -4.22 2.91
CA PRO A 114 -4.43 -3.87 2.33
C PRO A 114 -5.30 -2.99 3.24
N GLU A 115 -5.13 -3.09 4.55
CA GLU A 115 -5.89 -2.34 5.56
C GLU A 115 -5.62 -0.82 5.52
N ASN A 116 -4.42 -0.42 5.08
CA ASN A 116 -4.01 0.98 4.97
C ASN A 116 -4.15 1.53 3.54
N LEU A 117 -4.72 0.75 2.63
CA LEU A 117 -4.95 1.14 1.25
C LEU A 117 -6.38 1.67 1.09
N ILE A 118 -6.49 2.92 0.67
CA ILE A 118 -7.77 3.61 0.42
C ILE A 118 -8.00 3.74 -1.08
N VAL A 119 -9.25 3.48 -1.48
CA VAL A 119 -9.72 3.60 -2.86
C VAL A 119 -10.68 4.77 -2.96
N VAL A 120 -10.39 5.70 -3.87
CA VAL A 120 -11.21 6.87 -4.15
C VAL A 120 -11.75 6.77 -5.58
N ASP A 121 -13.07 6.87 -5.73
CA ASP A 121 -13.79 6.84 -7.00
C ASP A 121 -13.45 5.61 -7.89
N LYS A 122 -13.20 4.46 -7.28
CA LYS A 122 -12.81 3.18 -7.94
C LYS A 122 -11.54 3.25 -8.80
N ASN A 123 -10.79 4.38 -8.80
CA ASN A 123 -9.68 4.58 -9.73
C ASN A 123 -8.44 5.27 -9.16
N LYS A 124 -8.49 5.78 -7.94
CA LYS A 124 -7.35 6.34 -7.22
C LYS A 124 -7.05 5.49 -6.00
N TYR A 125 -5.79 5.19 -5.81
CA TYR A 125 -5.28 4.35 -4.74
C TYR A 125 -4.26 5.15 -3.95
N ILE A 126 -4.47 5.29 -2.64
CA ILE A 126 -3.55 6.00 -1.73
C ILE A 126 -3.22 5.11 -0.55
N TYR A 127 -1.96 5.08 -0.17
CA TYR A 127 -1.50 4.32 0.97
C TYR A 127 -1.28 5.24 2.17
N LEU A 128 -1.95 4.95 3.29
CA LEU A 128 -2.03 5.81 4.47
C LEU A 128 -1.40 5.11 5.69
N SER A 129 -0.11 4.78 5.63
CA SER A 129 0.62 4.28 6.79
C SER A 129 1.68 5.29 7.21
N SER A 130 1.57 5.81 8.43
CA SER A 130 2.58 6.70 9.03
C SER A 130 3.58 5.96 9.91
N GLU A 131 3.16 4.86 10.51
CA GLU A 131 3.94 4.09 11.48
C GLU A 131 5.18 3.45 10.85
N TYR A 132 5.01 2.89 9.66
CA TYR A 132 6.06 2.18 8.93
C TYR A 132 6.75 3.02 7.85
N LEU A 133 6.67 4.37 7.96
CA LEU A 133 7.36 5.30 7.06
C LEU A 133 8.75 5.64 7.63
N LEU A 134 9.78 4.94 7.15
CA LEU A 134 11.14 5.01 7.66
C LEU A 134 12.07 5.86 6.79
N ASN A 135 13.13 6.38 7.41
CA ASN A 135 14.20 7.08 6.70
C ASN A 135 15.13 6.07 6.00
N ILE A 136 15.51 6.39 4.77
CA ILE A 136 16.55 5.69 4.02
C ILE A 136 17.89 6.38 4.31
N SER A 137 18.88 5.61 4.75
CA SER A 137 20.25 6.08 4.94
C SER A 137 21.22 5.03 4.39
N ASN A 138 22.09 5.42 3.45
CA ASN A 138 23.02 4.51 2.78
C ASN A 138 22.33 3.24 2.20
N ASP A 139 21.21 3.44 1.52
CA ASP A 139 20.37 2.37 0.97
C ASP A 139 19.80 1.38 2.00
N GLN A 140 19.80 1.74 3.27
CA GLN A 140 19.30 0.92 4.37
C GLN A 140 18.23 1.63 5.18
N LEU A 141 17.40 0.82 5.84
CA LEU A 141 16.45 1.20 6.86
C LEU A 141 16.95 0.72 8.21
N LEU A 142 16.88 1.59 9.21
CA LEU A 142 17.11 1.22 10.61
C LEU A 142 15.76 0.86 11.26
N ILE A 143 15.61 -0.39 11.66
CA ILE A 143 14.45 -0.87 12.40
C ILE A 143 14.78 -0.90 13.87
N THR A 144 14.03 -0.15 14.67
CA THR A 144 14.22 0.00 16.12
C THR A 144 13.01 -0.47 16.94
N PHE A 145 11.95 -0.91 16.28
CA PHE A 145 10.69 -1.30 16.91
C PHE A 145 10.25 -2.70 16.45
N PRO A 146 9.52 -3.43 17.30
CA PRO A 146 8.97 -4.72 16.92
C PRO A 146 7.87 -4.57 15.87
N PHE A 147 7.72 -5.56 15.01
CA PHE A 147 6.68 -5.67 14.00
C PHE A 147 6.19 -7.12 13.91
N SER A 148 4.99 -7.32 13.43
CA SER A 148 4.33 -8.61 13.32
C SER A 148 4.11 -9.00 11.85
N GLN A 149 4.02 -10.31 11.59
CA GLN A 149 3.70 -10.82 10.25
C GLN A 149 2.31 -10.40 9.75
N ASN A 150 1.45 -9.92 10.64
CA ASN A 150 0.10 -9.45 10.30
C ASN A 150 0.05 -7.97 9.96
N ASP A 151 1.13 -7.20 10.21
CA ASP A 151 1.10 -5.75 10.03
C ASP A 151 1.15 -5.35 8.54
N PHE A 152 1.86 -6.13 7.72
CA PHE A 152 2.02 -5.91 6.28
C PHE A 152 2.62 -7.14 5.59
N PHE A 153 2.62 -7.17 4.26
CA PHE A 153 3.29 -8.22 3.48
C PHE A 153 4.80 -8.16 3.69
N MET A 154 5.34 -9.16 4.40
CA MET A 154 6.76 -9.20 4.74
C MET A 154 7.62 -9.76 3.62
N SER A 155 8.78 -9.11 3.43
CA SER A 155 9.84 -9.66 2.60
C SER A 155 10.65 -10.72 3.36
N PRO A 156 11.36 -11.61 2.65
CA PRO A 156 12.21 -12.63 3.28
C PRO A 156 13.24 -12.03 4.25
N GLU A 157 13.78 -10.85 3.96
CA GLU A 157 14.73 -10.17 4.84
C GLU A 157 14.10 -9.80 6.18
N LEU A 158 12.87 -9.31 6.17
CA LEU A 158 12.13 -8.95 7.38
C LEU A 158 11.80 -10.17 8.23
N LEU A 159 11.43 -11.29 7.59
CA LEU A 159 11.19 -12.56 8.27
C LEU A 159 12.44 -13.11 8.98
N ASN A 160 13.63 -12.73 8.52
CA ASN A 160 14.91 -13.15 9.08
C ASN A 160 15.47 -12.22 10.15
N VAL A 161 14.84 -11.09 10.45
CA VAL A 161 15.24 -10.20 11.55
C VAL A 161 15.07 -10.91 12.88
N ARG A 162 16.16 -11.09 13.64
CA ARG A 162 16.17 -11.78 14.94
C ARG A 162 16.34 -10.83 16.13
N GLU A 163 17.00 -9.70 15.89
CA GLU A 163 17.38 -8.75 16.93
C GLU A 163 17.12 -7.31 16.48
N LEU A 164 16.85 -6.44 17.44
CA LEU A 164 16.69 -5.01 17.22
C LEU A 164 17.72 -4.24 18.04
N PRO A 165 18.29 -3.15 17.51
CA PRO A 165 18.06 -2.58 16.18
C PRO A 165 18.67 -3.39 15.04
N SER A 166 18.04 -3.38 13.86
CA SER A 166 18.54 -4.08 12.67
C SER A 166 18.57 -3.14 11.45
N PHE A 167 19.57 -3.35 10.59
CA PHE A 167 19.68 -2.67 9.30
C PHE A 167 19.28 -3.60 8.18
N ILE A 168 18.39 -3.13 7.30
CA ILE A 168 17.94 -3.89 6.13
C ILE A 168 17.94 -3.00 4.88
N ASP A 169 18.10 -3.60 3.71
CA ASP A 169 18.00 -2.89 2.42
C ASP A 169 16.61 -2.28 2.25
N TYR A 170 16.52 -0.99 1.85
CA TYR A 170 15.24 -0.29 1.67
C TYR A 170 14.34 -0.93 0.59
N LYS A 171 14.90 -1.75 -0.29
CA LYS A 171 14.16 -2.45 -1.34
C LYS A 171 13.21 -3.54 -0.82
N VAL A 172 13.18 -3.80 0.49
CA VAL A 172 12.12 -4.61 1.15
C VAL A 172 10.74 -4.07 0.77
N THR A 173 10.61 -2.74 0.62
CA THR A 173 9.38 -2.09 0.21
C THR A 173 8.87 -2.59 -1.15
N TYR A 174 9.76 -2.87 -2.12
CA TYR A 174 9.36 -3.36 -3.44
C TYR A 174 8.80 -4.78 -3.40
N PHE A 175 9.33 -5.64 -2.52
CA PHE A 175 8.76 -6.97 -2.32
C PHE A 175 7.33 -6.88 -1.79
N SER A 176 7.14 -6.14 -0.71
CA SER A 176 5.83 -5.90 -0.12
C SER A 176 4.83 -5.25 -1.09
N PHE A 177 5.32 -4.30 -1.91
CA PHE A 177 4.54 -3.71 -3.00
C PHE A 177 4.11 -4.75 -4.03
N GLY A 178 5.02 -5.64 -4.45
CA GLY A 178 4.72 -6.76 -5.35
C GLY A 178 3.65 -7.69 -4.77
N CYS A 179 3.74 -8.02 -3.48
CA CYS A 179 2.73 -8.81 -2.78
C CYS A 179 1.36 -8.10 -2.75
N LEU A 180 1.32 -6.79 -2.48
CA LEU A 180 0.07 -6.02 -2.52
C LEU A 180 -0.58 -6.05 -3.92
N LEU A 181 0.21 -5.94 -4.99
CA LEU A 181 -0.30 -6.05 -6.36
C LEU A 181 -0.83 -7.44 -6.65
N LEU A 182 -0.11 -8.48 -6.22
CA LEU A 182 -0.53 -9.87 -6.38
C LEU A 182 -1.83 -10.14 -5.61
N TYR A 183 -1.94 -9.63 -4.37
CA TYR A 183 -3.17 -9.65 -3.60
C TYR A 183 -4.35 -9.01 -4.37
N GLY A 184 -4.13 -7.88 -5.00
CA GLY A 184 -5.13 -7.24 -5.86
C GLY A 184 -5.57 -8.13 -7.04
N PHE A 185 -4.66 -8.90 -7.64
CA PHE A 185 -4.98 -9.82 -8.72
C PHE A 185 -5.71 -11.08 -8.26
N LEU A 186 -5.35 -11.64 -7.11
CA LEU A 186 -5.90 -12.89 -6.61
C LEU A 186 -7.19 -12.67 -5.82
N GLY A 187 -7.28 -11.55 -5.09
CA GLY A 187 -8.38 -11.21 -4.21
C GLY A 187 -8.23 -11.76 -2.78
N ASP A 188 -7.14 -12.48 -2.50
CA ASP A 188 -6.78 -13.06 -1.21
C ASP A 188 -5.26 -13.02 -0.96
N ASP A 189 -4.84 -13.40 0.24
CA ASP A 189 -3.45 -13.43 0.71
C ASP A 189 -2.93 -14.85 1.00
N ASP A 190 -3.61 -15.89 0.52
CA ASP A 190 -3.25 -17.29 0.81
C ASP A 190 -1.84 -17.66 0.34
N PHE A 191 -1.32 -16.94 -0.65
CA PHE A 191 0.05 -17.08 -1.12
C PHE A 191 1.12 -16.63 -0.10
N MET A 192 0.74 -15.86 0.93
CA MET A 192 1.65 -15.43 2.01
C MET A 192 1.59 -16.32 3.25
N LYS A 193 0.64 -17.22 3.33
CA LYS A 193 0.45 -18.09 4.49
C LYS A 193 1.18 -19.41 4.32
N ASN A 194 1.92 -19.85 5.33
CA ASN A 194 2.43 -21.21 5.39
C ASN A 194 1.30 -22.16 5.78
N ASP A 195 1.30 -23.32 5.21
CA ASP A 195 0.45 -24.43 5.63
C ASP A 195 1.27 -25.73 5.74
N ASP A 196 0.61 -26.85 6.07
CA ASP A 196 1.28 -28.14 6.26
C ASP A 196 1.86 -28.71 4.96
N GLU A 197 1.43 -28.22 3.79
CA GLU A 197 1.86 -28.74 2.49
C GLU A 197 2.92 -27.85 1.82
N LYS A 198 2.83 -26.52 1.96
CA LYS A 198 3.67 -25.57 1.19
C LYS A 198 4.04 -24.34 2.01
N THR A 199 5.25 -23.87 1.80
CA THR A 199 5.72 -22.58 2.32
C THR A 199 5.12 -21.43 1.52
N SER A 200 5.12 -20.22 2.11
CA SER A 200 4.71 -19.00 1.39
C SER A 200 5.56 -18.73 0.14
N GLU A 201 6.84 -19.10 0.15
CA GLU A 201 7.73 -18.98 -1.01
C GLU A 201 7.30 -19.90 -2.16
N GLU A 202 6.99 -21.16 -1.87
CA GLU A 202 6.51 -22.12 -2.88
C GLU A 202 5.16 -21.69 -3.46
N LYS A 203 4.23 -21.22 -2.61
CA LYS A 203 2.93 -20.71 -3.05
C LYS A 203 3.10 -19.49 -3.95
N LEU A 204 3.95 -18.54 -3.57
CA LEU A 204 4.25 -17.35 -4.36
C LEU A 204 4.78 -17.71 -5.75
N LYS A 205 5.70 -18.69 -5.81
CA LYS A 205 6.24 -19.21 -7.08
C LYS A 205 5.17 -19.83 -7.96
N ILE A 206 4.30 -20.66 -7.39
CA ILE A 206 3.17 -21.28 -8.11
C ILE A 206 2.24 -20.20 -8.65
N GLN A 207 1.86 -19.22 -7.84
CA GLN A 207 0.99 -18.11 -8.27
C GLN A 207 1.61 -17.32 -9.43
N MET A 208 2.92 -17.04 -9.36
CA MET A 208 3.62 -16.35 -10.44
C MET A 208 3.71 -17.17 -11.73
N GLU A 209 3.73 -18.49 -11.66
CA GLU A 209 3.71 -19.36 -12.83
C GLU A 209 2.33 -19.49 -13.49
N THR A 210 1.27 -19.37 -12.72
CA THR A 210 -0.12 -19.59 -13.17
C THR A 210 -0.88 -18.31 -13.49
N ILE A 211 -0.38 -17.14 -13.06
CA ILE A 211 -1.07 -15.86 -13.26
C ILE A 211 -1.33 -15.56 -14.75
N PHE A 212 -2.54 -15.14 -15.08
CA PHE A 212 -3.01 -14.94 -16.46
C PHE A 212 -2.30 -13.82 -17.23
N ILE A 213 -1.54 -12.96 -16.54
CA ILE A 213 -0.77 -11.85 -17.16
C ILE A 213 0.64 -12.27 -17.60
N LYS A 214 0.96 -13.57 -17.63
CA LYS A 214 2.27 -14.10 -18.04
C LYS A 214 2.71 -13.49 -19.38
N ASN A 215 3.99 -13.11 -19.48
CA ASN A 215 4.61 -12.44 -20.63
C ASN A 215 4.20 -10.96 -20.87
N THR A 216 3.43 -10.34 -20.00
CA THR A 216 3.21 -8.89 -20.05
C THR A 216 4.30 -8.11 -19.30
N LYS A 217 4.41 -6.79 -19.57
CA LYS A 217 5.31 -5.90 -18.78
C LYS A 217 4.99 -5.94 -17.28
N LEU A 218 3.72 -6.10 -16.95
CA LEU A 218 3.28 -6.19 -15.55
C LEU A 218 3.75 -7.48 -14.89
N TYR A 219 3.72 -8.60 -15.59
CA TYR A 219 4.31 -9.84 -15.10
C TYR A 219 5.79 -9.69 -14.76
N TRP A 220 6.56 -9.03 -15.63
CA TRP A 220 7.99 -8.81 -15.40
C TRP A 220 8.25 -7.84 -14.26
N LEU A 221 7.39 -6.81 -14.06
CA LEU A 221 7.44 -5.93 -12.89
C LEU A 221 7.24 -6.74 -11.61
N LEU A 222 6.17 -7.54 -11.53
CA LEU A 222 5.90 -8.39 -10.38
C LEU A 222 7.06 -9.36 -10.11
N LYS A 223 7.52 -10.06 -11.15
CA LYS A 223 8.64 -10.98 -11.05
C LYS A 223 9.88 -10.31 -10.48
N ARG A 224 10.16 -9.05 -10.87
CA ARG A 224 11.28 -8.29 -10.34
C ARG A 224 11.07 -7.85 -8.88
N CYS A 225 9.88 -7.39 -8.54
CA CYS A 225 9.55 -7.02 -7.15
C CYS A 225 9.68 -8.20 -6.19
N LEU A 226 9.27 -9.39 -6.63
CA LEU A 226 9.18 -10.61 -5.81
C LEU A 226 10.45 -11.47 -5.82
N VAL A 227 11.57 -10.95 -6.35
CA VAL A 227 12.88 -11.61 -6.22
C VAL A 227 13.29 -11.63 -4.76
N GLU A 228 13.76 -12.79 -4.30
CA GLU A 228 14.20 -13.01 -2.92
C GLU A 228 15.31 -12.02 -2.51
N GLN A 229 16.35 -11.89 -3.33
CA GLN A 229 17.49 -11.02 -3.01
C GLN A 229 17.21 -9.56 -3.33
N PRO A 230 17.29 -8.62 -2.35
CA PRO A 230 16.99 -7.19 -2.52
C PRO A 230 17.78 -6.50 -3.63
N LYS A 231 19.07 -6.82 -3.75
CA LYS A 231 19.94 -6.24 -4.78
C LYS A 231 19.47 -6.45 -6.22
N ASN A 232 18.61 -7.46 -6.44
CA ASN A 232 18.08 -7.84 -7.75
C ASN A 232 16.68 -7.24 -8.03
N ARG A 233 16.11 -6.53 -7.06
CA ARG A 233 14.81 -5.83 -7.18
C ARG A 233 14.92 -4.49 -7.85
#